data_4c965d9b95a5e1ecd46d497a98815725
#
_entry.id   4c965d9b95a5e1ecd46d497a98815725
#
_cell.length_a   1.000
_cell.length_b   1.000
_cell.length_c   1.000
_cell.angle_alpha   90.00
_cell.angle_beta   90.00
_cell.angle_gamma   90.00
#
_symmetry.space_group_name_H-M   'P 1'
#
loop_
_entity.id
_entity.type
_entity.pdbx_description
1 polymer ?
#
loop_
_entity_poly.entity_id
_entity_poly.type
_entity_poly.pdbx_seq_one_letter_code
_entity_poly.pdbx_strand_id
1 'polypeptide(L)'
;PVEKIVEKVVIKEVPAPLSRDVFFKISTCKITKDEMYKVAEVARYMKQHPDTKVTVTGYADKGTGNIDINLRLSKQRSEAVVKALTSEYGIAADRIIAKSMGEIEDQPYSTPAQNRVAICIVE
;
A
#
# COMPACT_ATOMS: atom_id res chain seq x y z
N PRO A 1 -26.70 32.03 -20.26
CA PRO A 1 -26.13 32.67 -19.11
C PRO A 1 -24.77 32.21 -18.77
N VAL A 2 -23.99 33.11 -18.35
CA VAL A 2 -22.59 32.90 -18.08
C VAL A 2 -22.35 31.87 -16.97
N GLU A 3 -23.19 31.86 -15.97
CA GLU A 3 -22.99 30.93 -14.88
C GLU A 3 -23.10 29.48 -15.30
N LYS A 4 -23.88 29.17 -16.31
CA LYS A 4 -23.94 27.80 -16.81
C LYS A 4 -22.67 27.39 -17.46
N ILE A 5 -22.00 28.30 -18.11
CA ILE A 5 -20.72 28.03 -18.74
C ILE A 5 -19.69 27.77 -17.68
N VAL A 6 -19.72 28.56 -16.62
CA VAL A 6 -18.79 28.38 -15.51
C VAL A 6 -18.98 27.01 -14.85
N GLU A 7 -20.19 26.59 -14.68
CA GLU A 7 -20.48 25.29 -14.10
C GLU A 7 -19.97 24.15 -14.97
N LYS A 8 -19.95 24.33 -16.25
CA LYS A 8 -19.45 23.31 -17.17
C LYS A 8 -17.95 23.24 -17.20
N VAL A 9 -17.30 24.29 -16.81
CA VAL A 9 -15.84 24.27 -16.69
C VAL A 9 -15.52 23.64 -15.35
N VAL A 10 -15.97 22.43 -15.18
CA VAL A 10 -15.61 21.67 -13.98
C VAL A 10 -14.21 21.14 -14.21
N ILE A 11 -13.34 21.57 -13.37
CA ILE A 11 -12.01 21.03 -13.37
C ILE A 11 -12.12 19.60 -12.91
N LYS A 12 -11.61 18.68 -13.71
CA LYS A 12 -11.48 17.31 -13.28
C LYS A 12 -10.57 17.29 -12.08
N GLU A 13 -11.14 17.04 -10.93
CA GLU A 13 -10.35 16.90 -9.74
C GLU A 13 -9.60 15.58 -9.81
N VAL A 14 -8.30 15.67 -9.69
CA VAL A 14 -7.48 14.49 -9.48
C VAL A 14 -7.61 14.14 -8.01
N PRO A 15 -8.05 12.91 -7.67
CA PRO A 15 -8.16 12.53 -6.27
C PRO A 15 -6.83 12.68 -5.56
N ALA A 16 -6.86 13.14 -4.34
CA ALA A 16 -5.65 13.18 -3.52
C ALA A 16 -5.14 11.74 -3.35
N PRO A 17 -3.81 11.54 -3.36
CA PRO A 17 -3.27 10.20 -3.12
C PRO A 17 -3.74 9.66 -1.77
N LEU A 18 -4.07 8.38 -1.73
CA LEU A 18 -4.40 7.70 -0.51
C LEU A 18 -3.19 6.90 -0.06
N SER A 19 -2.80 7.04 1.19
CA SER A 19 -1.68 6.28 1.76
C SER A 19 -2.16 5.48 2.97
N ARG A 20 -1.81 4.21 3.01
CA ARG A 20 -2.09 3.34 4.16
C ARG A 20 -0.87 2.47 4.45
N ASP A 21 -0.53 2.38 5.72
CA ASP A 21 0.58 1.58 6.20
C ASP A 21 0.06 0.33 6.88
N VAL A 22 0.33 -0.82 6.28
CA VAL A 22 -0.05 -2.12 6.85
C VAL A 22 1.14 -2.64 7.64
N PHE A 23 1.00 -2.68 8.96
CA PHE A 23 2.07 -3.10 9.85
C PHE A 23 2.05 -4.60 10.12
N PHE A 24 3.22 -5.16 10.35
CA PHE A 24 3.38 -6.60 10.59
C PHE A 24 4.08 -6.84 11.90
N LYS A 25 3.76 -7.97 12.51
CA LYS A 25 4.49 -8.42 13.69
C LYS A 25 5.87 -8.89 13.29
N ILE A 26 6.77 -8.91 14.26
CA ILE A 26 8.17 -9.31 14.05
C ILE A 26 8.24 -10.67 13.35
N SER A 27 9.09 -10.76 12.34
CA SER A 27 9.35 -12.00 11.58
C SER A 27 8.11 -12.60 10.90
N THR A 28 7.05 -11.83 10.68
CA THR A 28 5.85 -12.33 10.02
C THR A 28 5.52 -11.54 8.77
N CYS A 29 4.77 -12.18 7.88
CA CYS A 29 4.19 -11.55 6.69
C CYS A 29 2.67 -11.76 6.64
N LYS A 30 2.05 -12.05 7.77
CA LYS A 30 0.62 -12.26 7.86
C LYS A 30 -0.08 -10.96 8.24
N ILE A 31 -1.08 -10.57 7.47
CA ILE A 31 -1.90 -9.40 7.77
C ILE A 31 -2.88 -9.78 8.87
N THR A 32 -2.77 -9.12 10.03
CA THR A 32 -3.68 -9.38 11.14
C THR A 32 -5.03 -8.75 10.88
N LYS A 33 -6.04 -9.18 11.65
CA LYS A 33 -7.39 -8.60 11.54
C LYS A 33 -7.37 -7.09 11.76
N ASP A 34 -6.55 -6.65 12.70
CA ASP A 34 -6.45 -5.23 13.04
C ASP A 34 -5.90 -4.38 11.90
N GLU A 35 -5.16 -5.00 10.98
CA GLU A 35 -4.55 -4.30 9.86
C GLU A 35 -5.32 -4.50 8.56
N MET A 36 -6.16 -5.54 8.46
CA MET A 36 -6.85 -5.86 7.21
C MET A 36 -7.82 -4.75 6.77
N TYR A 37 -8.38 -3.99 7.70
CA TYR A 37 -9.28 -2.90 7.32
C TYR A 37 -8.59 -1.86 6.45
N LYS A 38 -7.27 -1.71 6.60
CA LYS A 38 -6.51 -0.76 5.77
C LYS A 38 -6.46 -1.22 4.32
N VAL A 39 -6.30 -2.52 4.11
CA VAL A 39 -6.34 -3.10 2.76
C VAL A 39 -7.73 -2.92 2.16
N ALA A 40 -8.77 -3.12 2.96
CA ALA A 40 -10.16 -2.90 2.52
C ALA A 40 -10.39 -1.45 2.14
N GLU A 41 -9.82 -0.50 2.88
CA GLU A 41 -9.93 0.92 2.55
C GLU A 41 -9.25 1.25 1.23
N VAL A 42 -8.08 0.68 0.99
CA VAL A 42 -7.36 0.84 -0.28
C VAL A 42 -8.22 0.33 -1.43
N ALA A 43 -8.77 -0.87 -1.27
CA ALA A 43 -9.60 -1.48 -2.30
C ALA A 43 -10.84 -0.65 -2.61
N ARG A 44 -11.51 -0.16 -1.56
CA ARG A 44 -12.70 0.66 -1.73
C ARG A 44 -12.40 1.95 -2.48
N TYR A 45 -11.29 2.60 -2.10
CA TYR A 45 -10.86 3.82 -2.78
C TYR A 45 -10.59 3.55 -4.26
N MET A 46 -9.90 2.47 -4.57
CA MET A 46 -9.58 2.12 -5.96
C MET A 46 -10.81 1.79 -6.78
N LYS A 47 -11.83 1.21 -6.15
CA LYS A 47 -13.10 0.94 -6.85
C LYS A 47 -13.87 2.22 -7.13
N GLN A 48 -13.77 3.20 -6.26
CA GLN A 48 -14.40 4.50 -6.46
C GLN A 48 -13.63 5.36 -7.46
N HIS A 49 -12.37 5.06 -7.68
CA HIS A 49 -11.50 5.81 -8.59
C HIS A 49 -10.83 4.85 -9.57
N PRO A 50 -11.55 4.42 -10.63
CA PRO A 50 -11.09 3.34 -11.51
C PRO A 50 -9.77 3.59 -12.24
N ASP A 51 -9.35 4.84 -12.37
CA ASP A 51 -8.11 5.18 -13.07
C ASP A 51 -6.88 5.13 -12.17
N THR A 52 -7.05 4.81 -10.89
CA THR A 52 -5.94 4.79 -9.96
C THR A 52 -5.23 3.46 -9.94
N LYS A 53 -3.96 3.50 -9.53
CA LYS A 53 -3.13 2.31 -9.29
C LYS A 53 -2.55 2.40 -7.89
N VAL A 54 -2.24 1.25 -7.31
CA VAL A 54 -1.61 1.21 -6.00
C VAL A 54 -0.18 0.69 -6.13
N THR A 55 0.74 1.35 -5.45
CA THR A 55 2.10 0.85 -5.26
C THR A 55 2.20 0.32 -3.83
N VAL A 56 2.52 -0.96 -3.70
CA VAL A 56 2.69 -1.63 -2.42
C VAL A 56 4.16 -1.90 -2.21
N THR A 57 4.77 -1.24 -1.24
CA THR A 57 6.20 -1.38 -0.97
C THR A 57 6.40 -2.04 0.39
N GLY A 58 6.99 -3.22 0.40
CA GLY A 58 7.28 -3.95 1.63
C GLY A 58 8.65 -3.59 2.20
N TYR A 59 8.73 -3.54 3.52
CA TYR A 59 9.95 -3.24 4.27
C TYR A 59 10.12 -4.24 5.42
N ALA A 60 11.36 -4.38 5.87
CA ALA A 60 11.68 -5.11 7.09
C ALA A 60 12.59 -4.23 7.93
N ASP A 61 12.47 -4.33 9.28
CA ASP A 61 13.32 -3.53 10.14
C ASP A 61 14.76 -4.09 10.18
N LYS A 62 15.75 -3.19 10.26
CA LYS A 62 17.16 -3.56 10.27
C LYS A 62 17.60 -4.21 11.58
N GLY A 63 16.81 -4.05 12.62
CA GLY A 63 17.19 -4.50 13.95
C GLY A 63 17.02 -5.98 14.19
N THR A 64 16.34 -6.70 13.27
CA THR A 64 16.09 -8.14 13.41
C THR A 64 16.42 -8.85 12.11
N GLY A 65 16.72 -10.15 12.22
CA GLY A 65 17.06 -10.96 11.05
C GLY A 65 18.41 -10.59 10.44
N ASN A 66 18.55 -10.85 9.17
CA ASN A 66 19.73 -10.46 8.38
C ASN A 66 19.25 -9.97 7.00
N ILE A 67 20.23 -9.54 6.17
CA ILE A 67 19.91 -8.93 4.88
C ILE A 67 19.07 -9.84 4.00
N ASP A 68 19.44 -11.11 3.88
CA ASP A 68 18.72 -12.06 3.01
C ASP A 68 17.34 -12.38 3.53
N ILE A 69 17.22 -12.59 4.84
CA ILE A 69 15.93 -12.86 5.49
C ILE A 69 15.01 -11.66 5.32
N ASN A 70 15.54 -10.46 5.56
CA ASN A 70 14.75 -9.24 5.50
C ASN A 70 14.33 -8.86 4.08
N LEU A 71 15.16 -9.17 3.10
CA LEU A 71 14.77 -8.97 1.71
C LEU A 71 13.59 -9.88 1.36
N ARG A 72 13.66 -11.15 1.73
CA ARG A 72 12.58 -12.10 1.51
C ARG A 72 11.31 -11.70 2.27
N LEU A 73 11.48 -11.30 3.52
CA LEU A 73 10.35 -10.91 4.37
C LEU A 73 9.63 -9.68 3.82
N SER A 74 10.38 -8.68 3.36
CA SER A 74 9.79 -7.48 2.77
C SER A 74 8.99 -7.82 1.52
N LYS A 75 9.49 -8.74 0.70
CA LYS A 75 8.79 -9.22 -0.48
C LYS A 75 7.50 -9.94 -0.10
N GLN A 76 7.57 -10.82 0.88
CA GLN A 76 6.40 -11.56 1.35
C GLN A 76 5.33 -10.63 1.93
N ARG A 77 5.75 -9.54 2.58
CA ARG A 77 4.81 -8.56 3.11
C ARG A 77 4.07 -7.82 2.01
N SER A 78 4.77 -7.37 0.97
CA SER A 78 4.10 -6.74 -0.16
C SER A 78 3.21 -7.73 -0.88
N GLU A 79 3.66 -8.97 -1.06
CA GLU A 79 2.86 -10.02 -1.70
C GLU A 79 1.60 -10.35 -0.92
N ALA A 80 1.65 -10.33 0.40
CA ALA A 80 0.47 -10.58 1.23
C ALA A 80 -0.61 -9.53 0.99
N VAL A 81 -0.21 -8.26 0.87
CA VAL A 81 -1.15 -7.19 0.55
C VAL A 81 -1.70 -7.33 -0.87
N VAL A 82 -0.83 -7.63 -1.83
CA VAL A 82 -1.25 -7.84 -3.23
C VAL A 82 -2.27 -8.98 -3.30
N LYS A 83 -1.99 -10.08 -2.62
CA LYS A 83 -2.89 -11.23 -2.60
C LYS A 83 -4.26 -10.87 -2.00
N ALA A 84 -4.26 -10.11 -0.91
CA ALA A 84 -5.51 -9.67 -0.29
C ALA A 84 -6.30 -8.76 -1.25
N LEU A 85 -5.62 -7.82 -1.90
CA LEU A 85 -6.27 -6.92 -2.85
C LEU A 85 -6.90 -7.66 -4.02
N THR A 86 -6.19 -8.65 -4.58
CA THR A 86 -6.70 -9.39 -5.73
C THR A 86 -7.73 -10.44 -5.35
N SER A 87 -7.42 -11.28 -4.35
CA SER A 87 -8.24 -12.45 -4.02
C SER A 87 -9.46 -12.11 -3.19
N GLU A 88 -9.33 -11.18 -2.23
CA GLU A 88 -10.44 -10.86 -1.34
C GLU A 88 -11.24 -9.66 -1.80
N TYR A 89 -10.59 -8.68 -2.41
CA TYR A 89 -11.25 -7.44 -2.77
C TYR A 89 -11.42 -7.22 -4.27
N GLY A 90 -10.93 -8.15 -5.09
CA GLY A 90 -11.20 -8.14 -6.52
C GLY A 90 -10.52 -7.03 -7.32
N ILE A 91 -9.41 -6.50 -6.82
CA ILE A 91 -8.66 -5.49 -7.57
C ILE A 91 -7.84 -6.19 -8.66
N ALA A 92 -7.93 -5.70 -9.88
CA ALA A 92 -7.20 -6.28 -11.01
C ALA A 92 -5.69 -6.16 -10.81
N ALA A 93 -4.96 -7.21 -11.15
CA ALA A 93 -3.51 -7.26 -10.95
C ALA A 93 -2.75 -6.16 -11.70
N ASP A 94 -3.25 -5.74 -12.85
CA ASP A 94 -2.61 -4.69 -13.64
C ASP A 94 -2.74 -3.29 -13.02
N ARG A 95 -3.48 -3.17 -11.93
CA ARG A 95 -3.60 -1.93 -11.17
C ARG A 95 -2.69 -1.92 -9.94
N ILE A 96 -1.86 -2.93 -9.76
CA ILE A 96 -1.04 -3.11 -8.56
C ILE A 96 0.44 -3.19 -8.95
N ILE A 97 1.26 -2.36 -8.32
CA ILE A 97 2.72 -2.40 -8.48
C ILE A 97 3.29 -2.82 -7.13
N ALA A 98 4.03 -3.93 -7.12
CA ALA A 98 4.62 -4.44 -5.89
C ALA A 98 6.12 -4.18 -5.88
N LYS A 99 6.63 -3.68 -4.76
CA LYS A 99 8.05 -3.44 -4.55
C LYS A 99 8.46 -4.00 -3.19
N SER A 100 9.73 -4.37 -3.06
CA SER A 100 10.28 -4.82 -1.79
C SER A 100 11.64 -4.18 -1.59
N MET A 101 11.86 -3.61 -0.40
CA MET A 101 13.05 -2.82 -0.11
C MET A 101 13.94 -3.47 0.94
N GLY A 102 13.52 -4.61 1.53
CA GLY A 102 14.32 -5.26 2.57
C GLY A 102 14.54 -4.36 3.77
N GLU A 103 15.78 -4.37 4.27
CA GLU A 103 16.22 -3.51 5.37
C GLU A 103 17.08 -2.37 4.85
N ILE A 104 16.54 -1.56 3.94
CA ILE A 104 17.33 -0.47 3.35
C ILE A 104 17.86 0.45 4.45
N GLU A 105 18.96 1.14 4.12
CA GLU A 105 19.62 2.05 5.06
C GLU A 105 18.67 3.15 5.50
N ASP A 106 17.92 3.68 4.58
CA ASP A 106 16.99 4.78 4.80
C ASP A 106 15.59 4.24 5.10
N GLN A 107 15.42 3.73 6.31
CA GLN A 107 14.15 3.16 6.74
C GLN A 107 13.04 4.22 6.74
N PRO A 108 11.79 3.85 6.38
CA PRO A 108 10.69 4.83 6.31
C PRO A 108 10.34 5.46 7.67
N TYR A 109 10.62 4.77 8.75
CA TYR A 109 10.29 5.25 10.08
C TYR A 109 11.47 5.12 11.03
N SER A 110 11.45 5.87 12.12
CA SER A 110 12.52 5.87 13.10
C SER A 110 12.43 4.71 14.10
N THR A 111 11.25 4.10 14.27
CA THR A 111 11.08 2.99 15.19
C THR A 111 11.05 1.66 14.44
N PRO A 112 11.71 0.61 14.96
CA PRO A 112 11.75 -0.69 14.27
C PRO A 112 10.36 -1.28 14.01
N ALA A 113 9.45 -1.16 14.97
CA ALA A 113 8.10 -1.71 14.80
C ALA A 113 7.38 -1.12 13.59
N GLN A 114 7.56 0.16 13.32
CA GLN A 114 6.93 0.84 12.19
C GLN A 114 7.60 0.50 10.86
N ASN A 115 8.82 -0.03 10.88
CA ASN A 115 9.52 -0.45 9.67
C ASN A 115 9.15 -1.87 9.23
N ARG A 116 8.36 -2.58 10.04
CA ARG A 116 7.75 -3.84 9.64
C ARG A 116 6.43 -3.53 8.94
N VAL A 117 6.52 -3.09 7.70
CA VAL A 117 5.39 -2.43 7.05
C VAL A 117 5.33 -2.74 5.56
N ALA A 118 4.12 -2.75 5.03
CA ALA A 118 3.88 -2.63 3.58
C ALA A 118 3.13 -1.32 3.38
N ILE A 119 3.75 -0.38 2.70
CA ILE A 119 3.18 0.94 2.47
C ILE A 119 2.41 0.92 1.15
N CYS A 120 1.13 1.26 1.22
CA CYS A 120 0.25 1.31 0.05
C CYS A 120 -0.02 2.76 -0.31
N ILE A 121 0.36 3.13 -1.52
CA ILE A 121 0.08 4.48 -2.04
C ILE A 121 -0.75 4.34 -3.31
N VAL A 122 -1.93 4.93 -3.29
CA VAL A 122 -2.86 4.92 -4.42
C VAL A 122 -2.85 6.29 -5.08
N GLU A 123 -2.59 6.30 -6.35
CA GLU A 123 -2.61 7.56 -7.11
C GLU A 123 -2.89 7.36 -8.61
#